data_a18fb2d84f67947f4b741adbfb26ac47
#
_entry.id   a18fb2d84f67947f4b741adbfb26ac47
#
_cell.length_a   1.000
_cell.length_b   1.000
_cell.length_c   1.000
_cell.angle_alpha   90.00
_cell.angle_beta   90.00
_cell.angle_gamma   90.00
#
_symmetry.space_group_name_H-M   'P 1'
#
loop_
_entity.id
_entity.type
_entity.pdbx_description
1 polymer ?
#
loop_
_entity_poly.entity_id
_entity_poly.type
_entity_poly.pdbx_seq_one_letter_code
_entity_poly.pdbx_strand_id
1 'polypeptide(L)'
;MKDYFYLQFQITNRKIKETGINPILAYILGLVAFLLISAYLFQKTEFANYIVLLTCLSLLSKLSENNRTDFLIATFGDRLKNKIRILENGMVSIPFVVVLIYKNAWLEAALLCAIAILFAVFSFKTNVNFTLPTPFSKRPFEFLVGFRKTFYLFPMAYFLTLIAIQVGNFNLGIFSMMLIFGTVLSFFAKPEQAYYVWVHAYTPKKFLLHKIATATQYTSILVAPILVGLLVFYPNEFHIVLLFFLIGLLFVWTIILAKYSAYPNEMSLPEGMLLAFSVYFPPLLLVMIPFFYKKSIHKLKMLLDDQD
;
A
#
# COMPACT_ATOMS: atom_id res chain seq x y z
N MET A 1 -11.85 -29.77 0.68
CA MET A 1 -11.42 -28.81 -0.35
C MET A 1 -12.56 -27.89 -0.82
N LYS A 2 -13.73 -28.44 -1.17
CA LYS A 2 -14.88 -27.60 -1.59
C LYS A 2 -15.21 -26.51 -0.57
N ASP A 3 -15.30 -26.87 0.70
CA ASP A 3 -15.64 -25.94 1.79
C ASP A 3 -14.59 -24.82 1.96
N TYR A 4 -13.32 -25.12 1.73
CA TYR A 4 -12.25 -24.13 1.74
C TYR A 4 -12.43 -23.08 0.64
N PHE A 5 -12.61 -23.50 -0.62
CA PHE A 5 -12.79 -22.57 -1.73
C PHE A 5 -14.12 -21.80 -1.64
N TYR A 6 -15.17 -22.44 -1.14
CA TYR A 6 -16.42 -21.79 -0.86
C TYR A 6 -16.25 -20.69 0.20
N LEU A 7 -15.55 -20.98 1.29
CA LEU A 7 -15.22 -20.00 2.33
C LEU A 7 -14.42 -18.82 1.77
N GLN A 8 -13.37 -19.08 0.98
CA GLN A 8 -12.57 -18.04 0.35
C GLN A 8 -13.39 -17.15 -0.58
N PHE A 9 -14.29 -17.75 -1.36
CA PHE A 9 -15.22 -17.03 -2.22
C PHE A 9 -16.16 -16.12 -1.41
N GLN A 10 -16.73 -16.63 -0.31
CA GLN A 10 -17.61 -15.85 0.57
C GLN A 10 -16.85 -14.68 1.23
N ILE A 11 -15.63 -14.91 1.72
CA ILE A 11 -14.78 -13.86 2.33
C ILE A 11 -14.47 -12.78 1.29
N THR A 12 -14.11 -13.18 0.06
CA THR A 12 -13.79 -12.24 -1.02
C THR A 12 -15.03 -11.41 -1.39
N ASN A 13 -16.17 -12.05 -1.57
CA ASN A 13 -17.43 -11.35 -1.88
C ASN A 13 -17.84 -10.38 -0.77
N ARG A 14 -17.66 -10.78 0.50
CA ARG A 14 -17.93 -9.90 1.63
C ARG A 14 -17.02 -8.66 1.62
N LYS A 15 -15.72 -8.84 1.43
CA LYS A 15 -14.78 -7.73 1.30
C LYS A 15 -15.13 -6.79 0.16
N ILE A 16 -15.50 -7.32 -1.00
CA ILE A 16 -15.95 -6.50 -2.14
C ILE A 16 -17.22 -5.73 -1.79
N LYS A 17 -18.21 -6.37 -1.14
CA LYS A 17 -19.43 -5.67 -0.70
C LYS A 17 -19.15 -4.58 0.32
N GLU A 18 -18.21 -4.79 1.23
CA GLU A 18 -17.77 -3.79 2.21
C GLU A 18 -17.17 -2.54 1.54
N THR A 19 -16.60 -2.66 0.33
CA THR A 19 -16.15 -1.50 -0.48
C THR A 19 -17.30 -0.77 -1.20
N GLY A 20 -18.53 -1.27 -1.11
CA GLY A 20 -19.70 -0.67 -1.76
C GLY A 20 -19.92 -1.08 -3.23
N ILE A 21 -19.14 -2.03 -3.76
CA ILE A 21 -19.25 -2.50 -5.15
C ILE A 21 -20.01 -3.84 -5.20
N ASN A 22 -20.81 -4.02 -6.27
CA ASN A 22 -21.39 -5.33 -6.54
C ASN A 22 -20.26 -6.32 -6.92
N PRO A 23 -20.17 -7.52 -6.28
CA PRO A 23 -19.11 -8.48 -6.54
C PRO A 23 -18.99 -8.90 -8.02
N ILE A 24 -20.10 -9.08 -8.72
CA ILE A 24 -20.09 -9.45 -10.14
C ILE A 24 -19.43 -8.35 -10.97
N LEU A 25 -19.80 -7.10 -10.71
CA LEU A 25 -19.21 -5.95 -11.38
C LEU A 25 -17.72 -5.82 -11.07
N ALA A 26 -17.31 -6.06 -9.83
CA ALA A 26 -15.89 -6.03 -9.43
C ALA A 26 -15.05 -7.09 -10.15
N TYR A 27 -15.57 -8.31 -10.33
CA TYR A 27 -14.88 -9.36 -11.09
C TYR A 27 -14.75 -9.01 -12.57
N ILE A 28 -15.82 -8.47 -13.19
CA ILE A 28 -15.78 -8.03 -14.59
C ILE A 28 -14.78 -6.89 -14.78
N LEU A 29 -14.86 -5.86 -13.92
CA LEU A 29 -13.92 -4.72 -13.98
C LEU A 29 -12.47 -5.17 -13.75
N GLY A 30 -12.25 -6.10 -12.82
CA GLY A 30 -10.92 -6.66 -12.55
C GLY A 30 -10.34 -7.39 -13.76
N LEU A 31 -11.16 -8.20 -14.44
CA LEU A 31 -10.77 -8.90 -15.65
C LEU A 31 -10.43 -7.92 -16.80
N VAL A 32 -11.32 -6.96 -17.03
CA VAL A 32 -11.13 -5.93 -18.08
C VAL A 32 -9.87 -5.11 -17.79
N ALA A 33 -9.69 -4.66 -16.55
CA ALA A 33 -8.50 -3.91 -16.15
C ALA A 33 -7.22 -4.72 -16.36
N PHE A 34 -7.22 -6.01 -15.98
CA PHE A 34 -6.07 -6.90 -16.20
C PHE A 34 -5.70 -7.03 -17.68
N LEU A 35 -6.70 -7.20 -18.56
CA LEU A 35 -6.48 -7.32 -20.00
C LEU A 35 -5.97 -6.00 -20.59
N LEU A 36 -6.55 -4.86 -20.22
CA LEU A 36 -6.13 -3.54 -20.69
C LEU A 36 -4.71 -3.20 -20.25
N ILE A 37 -4.40 -3.43 -18.96
CA ILE A 37 -3.04 -3.18 -18.42
C ILE A 37 -2.03 -4.09 -19.11
N SER A 38 -2.35 -5.38 -19.30
CA SER A 38 -1.47 -6.31 -20.02
C SER A 38 -1.25 -5.85 -21.45
N ALA A 39 -2.31 -5.51 -22.20
CA ALA A 39 -2.19 -5.02 -23.57
C ALA A 39 -1.33 -3.76 -23.66
N TYR A 40 -1.54 -2.80 -22.76
CA TYR A 40 -0.75 -1.57 -22.67
C TYR A 40 0.73 -1.84 -22.39
N LEU A 41 1.06 -2.71 -21.45
CA LEU A 41 2.43 -3.06 -21.10
C LEU A 41 3.17 -3.65 -22.32
N PHE A 42 2.54 -4.58 -23.04
CA PHE A 42 3.14 -5.20 -24.22
C PHE A 42 3.28 -4.26 -25.43
N GLN A 43 2.53 -3.15 -25.45
CA GLN A 43 2.71 -2.11 -26.47
C GLN A 43 3.81 -1.12 -26.09
N LYS A 44 4.01 -0.86 -24.80
CA LYS A 44 4.85 0.23 -24.30
C LYS A 44 6.29 -0.19 -24.00
N THR A 45 6.55 -1.46 -23.68
CA THR A 45 7.87 -1.92 -23.24
C THR A 45 8.20 -3.32 -23.73
N GLU A 46 9.44 -3.51 -24.15
CA GLU A 46 10.00 -4.83 -24.51
C GLU A 46 10.15 -5.76 -23.27
N PHE A 47 10.23 -5.18 -22.07
CA PHE A 47 10.36 -5.92 -20.82
C PHE A 47 9.00 -6.40 -20.24
N ALA A 48 7.91 -6.30 -21.00
CA ALA A 48 6.57 -6.66 -20.55
C ALA A 48 6.47 -8.10 -20.01
N ASN A 49 7.15 -9.06 -20.65
CA ASN A 49 7.20 -10.46 -20.23
C ASN A 49 7.68 -10.57 -18.78
N TYR A 50 8.79 -9.91 -18.46
CA TYR A 50 9.38 -9.93 -17.11
C TYR A 50 8.50 -9.22 -16.07
N ILE A 51 7.85 -8.12 -16.45
CA ILE A 51 6.93 -7.38 -15.57
C ILE A 51 5.73 -8.27 -15.21
N VAL A 52 5.13 -8.92 -16.20
CA VAL A 52 4.01 -9.86 -16.02
C VAL A 52 4.42 -11.02 -15.13
N LEU A 53 5.60 -11.60 -15.36
CA LEU A 53 6.16 -12.67 -14.56
C LEU A 53 6.38 -12.24 -13.10
N LEU A 54 7.06 -11.10 -12.87
CA LEU A 54 7.32 -10.57 -11.53
C LEU A 54 6.03 -10.22 -10.77
N THR A 55 5.02 -9.70 -11.48
CA THR A 55 3.72 -9.40 -10.88
C THR A 55 3.05 -10.68 -10.38
N CYS A 56 3.03 -11.74 -11.18
CA CYS A 56 2.50 -13.04 -10.76
C CYS A 56 3.30 -13.62 -9.59
N LEU A 57 4.64 -13.57 -9.64
CA LEU A 57 5.50 -14.02 -8.54
C LEU A 57 5.21 -13.29 -7.22
N SER A 58 4.95 -11.99 -7.27
CA SER A 58 4.54 -11.21 -6.10
C SER A 58 3.24 -11.72 -5.49
N LEU A 59 2.26 -12.10 -6.32
CA LEU A 59 0.99 -12.69 -5.84
C LEU A 59 1.20 -14.10 -5.25
N LEU A 60 1.98 -14.94 -5.91
CA LEU A 60 2.30 -16.29 -5.43
C LEU A 60 3.07 -16.26 -4.10
N SER A 61 3.97 -15.29 -3.94
CA SER A 61 4.71 -15.07 -2.68
C SER A 61 3.77 -14.75 -1.51
N LYS A 62 2.74 -13.92 -1.73
CA LYS A 62 1.72 -13.64 -0.70
C LYS A 62 0.91 -14.87 -0.32
N LEU A 63 0.61 -15.75 -1.27
CA LEU A 63 -0.07 -17.02 -0.99
C LEU A 63 0.80 -18.00 -0.16
N SER A 64 2.12 -17.81 -0.16
CA SER A 64 3.08 -18.64 0.57
C SER A 64 3.45 -18.12 1.95
N GLU A 65 2.75 -17.12 2.49
CA GLU A 65 2.97 -16.58 3.84
C GLU A 65 2.84 -17.66 4.93
N ASN A 66 3.73 -17.58 5.95
CA ASN A 66 3.79 -18.56 7.03
C ASN A 66 2.48 -18.70 7.79
N ASN A 67 1.87 -17.57 8.19
CA ASN A 67 0.61 -17.56 8.94
C ASN A 67 -0.50 -18.31 8.22
N ARG A 68 -0.54 -18.19 6.90
CA ARG A 68 -1.51 -18.90 6.05
C ARG A 68 -1.17 -20.39 5.94
N THR A 69 0.10 -20.73 5.82
CA THR A 69 0.57 -22.10 5.77
C THR A 69 0.26 -22.83 7.08
N ASP A 70 0.55 -22.20 8.21
CA ASP A 70 0.26 -22.74 9.54
C ASP A 70 -1.25 -22.94 9.77
N PHE A 71 -2.08 -22.00 9.33
CA PHE A 71 -3.53 -22.15 9.34
C PHE A 71 -4.00 -23.34 8.50
N LEU A 72 -3.47 -23.52 7.27
CA LEU A 72 -3.83 -24.64 6.42
C LEU A 72 -3.42 -25.98 7.01
N ILE A 73 -2.25 -26.06 7.67
CA ILE A 73 -1.77 -27.27 8.36
C ILE A 73 -2.70 -27.59 9.53
N ALA A 74 -2.97 -26.61 10.37
CA ALA A 74 -3.80 -26.79 11.57
C ALA A 74 -5.23 -27.21 11.23
N THR A 75 -5.78 -26.70 10.11
CA THR A 75 -7.19 -26.94 9.75
C THR A 75 -7.40 -28.17 8.86
N PHE A 76 -6.49 -28.43 7.93
CA PHE A 76 -6.68 -29.45 6.86
C PHE A 76 -5.62 -30.55 6.85
N GLY A 77 -4.54 -30.41 7.61
CA GLY A 77 -3.40 -31.32 7.61
C GLY A 77 -2.50 -31.18 6.36
N ASP A 78 -1.31 -31.78 6.42
CA ASP A 78 -0.27 -31.58 5.39
C ASP A 78 -0.65 -32.04 3.98
N ARG A 79 -1.37 -33.15 3.87
CA ARG A 79 -1.75 -33.71 2.55
C ARG A 79 -2.72 -32.80 1.79
N LEU A 80 -3.73 -32.27 2.49
CA LEU A 80 -4.72 -31.38 1.87
C LEU A 80 -4.14 -29.98 1.64
N LYS A 81 -3.29 -29.48 2.53
CA LYS A 81 -2.56 -28.23 2.35
C LYS A 81 -1.86 -28.16 0.99
N ASN A 82 -1.05 -29.17 0.63
CA ASN A 82 -0.31 -29.16 -0.63
C ASN A 82 -1.26 -29.13 -1.83
N LYS A 83 -2.33 -29.91 -1.80
CA LYS A 83 -3.34 -29.91 -2.88
C LYS A 83 -4.04 -28.55 -3.00
N ILE A 84 -4.41 -27.93 -1.88
CA ILE A 84 -5.03 -26.59 -1.86
C ILE A 84 -4.06 -25.58 -2.47
N ARG A 85 -2.79 -25.56 -2.04
CA ARG A 85 -1.79 -24.62 -2.54
C ARG A 85 -1.51 -24.77 -4.04
N ILE A 86 -1.44 -26.00 -4.54
CA ILE A 86 -1.27 -26.25 -6.00
C ILE A 86 -2.44 -25.67 -6.78
N LEU A 87 -3.67 -25.90 -6.33
CA LEU A 87 -4.86 -25.36 -6.99
C LEU A 87 -4.92 -23.83 -6.92
N GLU A 88 -4.64 -23.23 -5.77
CA GLU A 88 -4.63 -21.77 -5.62
C GLU A 88 -3.56 -21.10 -6.50
N ASN A 89 -2.34 -21.62 -6.44
CA ASN A 89 -1.24 -21.09 -7.26
C ASN A 89 -1.56 -21.26 -8.76
N GLY A 90 -2.18 -22.39 -9.14
CA GLY A 90 -2.66 -22.62 -10.49
C GLY A 90 -3.72 -21.58 -10.90
N MET A 91 -4.76 -21.39 -10.09
CA MET A 91 -5.82 -20.42 -10.38
C MET A 91 -5.28 -18.99 -10.54
N VAL A 92 -4.31 -18.58 -9.71
CA VAL A 92 -3.70 -17.25 -9.80
C VAL A 92 -2.76 -17.13 -11.00
N SER A 93 -2.02 -18.16 -11.36
CA SER A 93 -1.07 -18.12 -12.47
C SER A 93 -1.71 -18.25 -13.86
N ILE A 94 -2.85 -18.95 -13.99
CA ILE A 94 -3.53 -19.17 -15.28
C ILE A 94 -3.72 -17.90 -16.12
N PRO A 95 -4.28 -16.79 -15.61
CA PRO A 95 -4.47 -15.57 -16.41
C PRO A 95 -3.14 -15.03 -16.98
N PHE A 96 -2.08 -15.06 -16.19
CA PHE A 96 -0.75 -14.60 -16.59
C PHE A 96 -0.11 -15.52 -17.63
N VAL A 97 -0.22 -16.83 -17.45
CA VAL A 97 0.24 -17.84 -18.41
C VAL A 97 -0.47 -17.67 -19.75
N VAL A 98 -1.79 -17.48 -19.75
CA VAL A 98 -2.57 -17.24 -20.97
C VAL A 98 -2.10 -16.00 -21.72
N VAL A 99 -1.82 -14.90 -21.02
CA VAL A 99 -1.28 -13.68 -21.63
C VAL A 99 0.10 -13.90 -22.21
N LEU A 100 0.99 -14.59 -21.52
CA LEU A 100 2.34 -14.92 -22.00
C LEU A 100 2.30 -15.81 -23.25
N ILE A 101 1.48 -16.84 -23.26
CA ILE A 101 1.28 -17.72 -24.42
C ILE A 101 0.73 -16.94 -25.61
N TYR A 102 -0.27 -16.10 -25.40
CA TYR A 102 -0.84 -15.26 -26.47
C TYR A 102 0.21 -14.32 -27.10
N LYS A 103 1.21 -13.90 -26.31
CA LYS A 103 2.32 -13.07 -26.77
C LYS A 103 3.55 -13.85 -27.25
N ASN A 104 3.41 -15.16 -27.47
CA ASN A 104 4.49 -16.08 -27.91
C ASN A 104 5.68 -16.15 -26.95
N ALA A 105 5.49 -15.80 -25.66
CA ALA A 105 6.50 -15.88 -24.59
C ALA A 105 6.45 -17.26 -23.91
N TRP A 106 6.70 -18.33 -24.67
CA TRP A 106 6.55 -19.73 -24.22
C TRP A 106 7.49 -20.09 -23.08
N LEU A 107 8.71 -19.57 -23.11
CA LEU A 107 9.74 -19.87 -22.11
C LEU A 107 9.36 -19.29 -20.76
N GLU A 108 8.92 -18.03 -20.73
CA GLU A 108 8.46 -17.35 -19.51
C GLU A 108 7.18 -17.98 -18.97
N ALA A 109 6.27 -18.41 -19.84
CA ALA A 109 5.08 -19.16 -19.44
C ALA A 109 5.42 -20.49 -18.77
N ALA A 110 6.34 -21.26 -19.34
CA ALA A 110 6.81 -22.52 -18.77
C ALA A 110 7.54 -22.29 -17.43
N LEU A 111 8.38 -21.27 -17.35
CA LEU A 111 9.08 -20.88 -16.15
C LEU A 111 8.11 -20.46 -15.04
N LEU A 112 7.05 -19.71 -15.39
CA LEU A 112 6.00 -19.32 -14.44
C LEU A 112 5.25 -20.53 -13.89
N CYS A 113 4.89 -21.51 -14.73
CA CYS A 113 4.26 -22.75 -14.28
C CYS A 113 5.17 -23.53 -13.31
N ALA A 114 6.45 -23.67 -13.64
CA ALA A 114 7.41 -24.35 -12.78
C ALA A 114 7.53 -23.67 -11.40
N ILE A 115 7.65 -22.34 -11.39
CA ILE A 115 7.74 -21.56 -10.15
C ILE A 115 6.44 -21.65 -9.37
N ALA A 116 5.26 -21.60 -10.00
CA ALA A 116 3.97 -21.75 -9.31
C ALA A 116 3.88 -23.07 -8.54
N ILE A 117 4.39 -24.17 -9.13
CA ILE A 117 4.47 -25.49 -8.48
C ILE A 117 5.49 -25.45 -7.33
N LEU A 118 6.67 -24.87 -7.54
CA LEU A 118 7.71 -24.74 -6.50
C LEU A 118 7.17 -23.98 -5.29
N PHE A 119 6.49 -22.84 -5.49
CA PHE A 119 5.87 -22.06 -4.41
C PHE A 119 4.71 -22.81 -3.73
N ALA A 120 4.09 -23.79 -4.37
CA ALA A 120 3.06 -24.61 -3.75
C ALA A 120 3.65 -25.67 -2.82
N VAL A 121 4.78 -26.27 -3.20
CA VAL A 121 5.42 -27.36 -2.45
C VAL A 121 6.33 -26.83 -1.34
N PHE A 122 7.11 -25.81 -1.64
CA PHE A 122 8.05 -25.22 -0.69
C PHE A 122 7.43 -24.02 0.03
N SER A 123 7.44 -24.04 1.35
CA SER A 123 7.14 -22.86 2.18
C SER A 123 8.47 -22.21 2.58
N PHE A 124 8.70 -21.03 2.09
CA PHE A 124 9.88 -20.25 2.49
C PHE A 124 9.63 -19.63 3.88
N LYS A 125 10.13 -20.29 4.91
CA LYS A 125 10.14 -19.72 6.26
C LYS A 125 11.22 -18.64 6.33
N THR A 126 10.90 -17.42 6.03
CA THR A 126 11.77 -16.29 6.33
C THR A 126 11.67 -15.95 7.83
N ASN A 127 12.37 -16.70 8.66
CA ASN A 127 12.50 -16.39 10.09
C ASN A 127 13.57 -15.31 10.34
N VAL A 128 13.63 -14.29 9.51
CA VAL A 128 14.51 -13.16 9.76
C VAL A 128 13.81 -12.24 10.76
N ASN A 129 13.92 -12.56 12.04
CA ASN A 129 13.49 -11.71 13.16
C ASN A 129 14.48 -10.54 13.38
N PHE A 130 14.93 -9.91 12.29
CA PHE A 130 15.75 -8.72 12.41
C PHE A 130 14.86 -7.50 12.62
N THR A 131 14.83 -7.01 13.86
CA THR A 131 14.15 -5.76 14.17
C THR A 131 15.07 -4.60 13.87
N LEU A 132 14.86 -3.94 12.73
CA LEU A 132 15.57 -2.71 12.40
C LEU A 132 15.37 -1.66 13.50
N PRO A 133 16.47 -1.09 14.06
CA PRO A 133 16.34 0.05 14.95
C PRO A 133 15.75 1.22 14.14
N THR A 134 14.76 1.89 14.71
CA THR A 134 14.10 3.02 14.05
C THR A 134 14.29 4.28 14.92
N PRO A 135 14.45 5.47 14.32
CA PRO A 135 14.49 6.72 15.06
C PRO A 135 13.14 7.05 15.75
N PHE A 136 12.10 6.27 15.44
CA PHE A 136 10.73 6.46 15.91
C PHE A 136 10.31 5.51 17.04
N SER A 137 11.25 4.82 17.70
CA SER A 137 10.97 3.75 18.68
C SER A 137 10.13 4.16 19.89
N LYS A 138 10.00 5.46 20.20
CA LYS A 138 9.21 5.99 21.31
C LYS A 138 7.90 6.68 20.88
N ARG A 139 7.47 6.54 19.63
CA ARG A 139 6.38 7.35 19.04
C ARG A 139 5.41 6.50 18.21
N PRO A 140 4.38 7.11 17.59
CA PRO A 140 3.24 6.38 17.05
C PRO A 140 3.61 5.15 16.26
N PHE A 141 2.82 4.11 16.52
CA PHE A 141 2.94 2.78 15.96
C PHE A 141 3.04 2.77 14.43
N GLU A 142 2.36 3.69 13.74
CA GLU A 142 2.32 3.78 12.28
C GLU A 142 3.72 4.02 11.69
N PHE A 143 4.47 4.98 12.25
CA PHE A 143 5.83 5.27 11.77
C PHE A 143 6.79 4.14 12.08
N LEU A 144 6.69 3.53 13.26
CA LEU A 144 7.55 2.42 13.66
C LEU A 144 7.37 1.21 12.75
N VAL A 145 6.13 0.80 12.53
CA VAL A 145 5.81 -0.37 11.69
C VAL A 145 5.99 -0.05 10.21
N GLY A 146 5.53 1.13 9.78
CA GLY A 146 5.65 1.58 8.40
C GLY A 146 7.10 1.69 7.95
N PHE A 147 7.94 2.39 8.73
CA PHE A 147 9.37 2.54 8.43
C PHE A 147 10.08 1.19 8.32
N ARG A 148 9.85 0.26 9.26
CA ARG A 148 10.46 -1.08 9.20
C ARG A 148 10.10 -1.85 7.94
N LYS A 149 8.86 -1.72 7.46
CA LYS A 149 8.39 -2.41 6.25
C LYS A 149 8.95 -1.81 4.97
N THR A 150 9.23 -0.52 4.96
CA THR A 150 9.57 0.25 3.75
C THR A 150 10.92 0.94 3.84
N PHE A 151 11.77 0.55 4.80
CA PHE A 151 13.04 1.23 5.07
C PHE A 151 13.93 1.39 3.84
N TYR A 152 13.90 0.43 2.92
CA TYR A 152 14.69 0.42 1.70
C TYR A 152 14.31 1.54 0.70
N LEU A 153 13.08 2.06 0.79
CA LEU A 153 12.61 3.14 -0.09
C LEU A 153 13.27 4.49 0.25
N PHE A 154 13.66 4.71 1.51
CA PHE A 154 14.29 5.97 1.92
C PHE A 154 15.70 6.12 1.34
N PRO A 155 16.63 5.16 1.51
CA PRO A 155 17.93 5.22 0.83
C PRO A 155 17.80 5.31 -0.69
N MET A 156 16.83 4.61 -1.29
CA MET A 156 16.55 4.68 -2.73
C MET A 156 16.14 6.10 -3.15
N ALA A 157 15.24 6.76 -2.41
CA ALA A 157 14.84 8.14 -2.70
C ALA A 157 15.99 9.11 -2.56
N TYR A 158 16.83 8.96 -1.52
CA TYR A 158 18.02 9.79 -1.35
C TYR A 158 19.03 9.58 -2.48
N PHE A 159 19.24 8.34 -2.90
CA PHE A 159 20.10 8.01 -4.02
C PHE A 159 19.58 8.60 -5.35
N LEU A 160 18.28 8.52 -5.59
CA LEU A 160 17.65 9.17 -6.75
C LEU A 160 17.83 10.69 -6.73
N THR A 161 17.81 11.32 -5.56
CA THR A 161 18.09 12.76 -5.44
C THR A 161 19.54 13.09 -5.82
N LEU A 162 20.50 12.26 -5.40
CA LEU A 162 21.91 12.44 -5.81
C LEU A 162 22.08 12.31 -7.33
N ILE A 163 21.44 11.33 -7.95
CA ILE A 163 21.42 11.17 -9.41
C ILE A 163 20.77 12.41 -10.06
N ALA A 164 19.64 12.87 -9.53
CA ALA A 164 18.93 14.04 -10.05
C ALA A 164 19.84 15.28 -10.08
N ILE A 165 20.61 15.49 -9.02
CA ILE A 165 21.59 16.59 -8.93
C ILE A 165 22.73 16.40 -9.93
N GLN A 166 23.31 15.20 -10.05
CA GLN A 166 24.43 14.92 -10.95
C GLN A 166 24.04 15.07 -12.43
N VAL A 167 22.83 14.65 -12.80
CA VAL A 167 22.34 14.70 -14.19
C VAL A 167 21.65 16.04 -14.51
N GLY A 168 21.46 16.91 -13.52
CA GLY A 168 20.74 18.16 -13.69
C GLY A 168 19.24 17.99 -13.95
N ASN A 169 18.63 16.88 -13.52
CA ASN A 169 17.21 16.58 -13.75
C ASN A 169 16.36 16.94 -12.51
N PHE A 170 15.85 18.17 -12.51
CA PHE A 170 14.99 18.68 -11.43
C PHE A 170 13.75 17.81 -11.20
N ASN A 171 13.08 17.33 -12.27
CA ASN A 171 11.88 16.52 -12.15
C ASN A 171 12.12 15.19 -11.43
N LEU A 172 13.29 14.57 -11.62
CA LEU A 172 13.69 13.38 -10.89
C LEU A 172 13.88 13.67 -9.39
N GLY A 173 14.37 14.87 -9.03
CA GLY A 173 14.46 15.32 -7.65
C GLY A 173 13.09 15.50 -7.00
N ILE A 174 12.14 16.11 -7.68
CA ILE A 174 10.75 16.22 -7.20
C ILE A 174 10.12 14.82 -7.06
N PHE A 175 10.33 13.93 -8.03
CA PHE A 175 9.85 12.55 -7.95
C PHE A 175 10.39 11.82 -6.72
N SER A 176 11.68 11.99 -6.37
CA SER A 176 12.27 11.37 -5.18
C SER A 176 11.63 11.88 -3.88
N MET A 177 11.27 13.16 -3.82
CA MET A 177 10.53 13.74 -2.71
C MET A 177 9.10 13.17 -2.61
N MET A 178 8.39 13.06 -3.75
CA MET A 178 7.07 12.44 -3.81
C MET A 178 7.10 10.97 -3.41
N LEU A 179 8.17 10.23 -3.70
CA LEU A 179 8.35 8.83 -3.29
C LEU A 179 8.36 8.71 -1.76
N ILE A 180 9.02 9.62 -1.03
CA ILE A 180 8.97 9.64 0.44
C ILE A 180 7.55 9.95 0.93
N PHE A 181 6.89 10.97 0.39
CA PHE A 181 5.51 11.27 0.77
C PHE A 181 4.58 10.07 0.51
N GLY A 182 4.63 9.45 -0.66
CA GLY A 182 3.84 8.27 -0.99
C GLY A 182 4.09 7.10 -0.05
N THR A 183 5.36 6.91 0.36
CA THR A 183 5.72 5.89 1.35
C THR A 183 5.08 6.19 2.71
N VAL A 184 5.14 7.45 3.19
CA VAL A 184 4.53 7.88 4.45
C VAL A 184 3.01 7.76 4.41
N LEU A 185 2.36 8.10 3.28
CA LEU A 185 0.91 7.92 3.12
C LEU A 185 0.51 6.46 3.34
N SER A 186 1.33 5.50 2.89
CA SER A 186 1.06 4.08 3.09
C SER A 186 1.02 3.64 4.56
N PHE A 187 1.66 4.38 5.49
CA PHE A 187 1.66 4.09 6.92
C PHE A 187 0.27 4.27 7.55
N PHE A 188 -0.53 5.13 6.95
CA PHE A 188 -1.89 5.45 7.41
C PHE A 188 -3.00 4.73 6.64
N ALA A 189 -2.65 3.82 5.71
CA ALA A 189 -3.63 3.13 4.88
C ALA A 189 -4.58 2.21 5.68
N LYS A 190 -4.13 1.70 6.85
CA LYS A 190 -4.94 0.81 7.70
C LYS A 190 -5.25 1.44 9.05
N PRO A 191 -6.47 1.21 9.61
CA PRO A 191 -6.78 1.62 10.96
C PRO A 191 -5.95 0.81 11.98
N GLU A 192 -5.55 1.45 13.06
CA GLU A 192 -4.96 0.79 14.22
C GLU A 192 -6.03 0.13 15.09
N GLN A 193 -5.61 -0.81 15.93
CA GLN A 193 -6.51 -1.42 16.91
C GLN A 193 -7.00 -0.36 17.91
N ALA A 194 -8.23 -0.50 18.41
CA ALA A 194 -8.89 0.44 19.30
C ALA A 194 -8.04 0.76 20.56
N TYR A 195 -7.31 -0.22 21.08
CA TYR A 195 -6.39 -0.03 22.19
C TYR A 195 -5.41 1.14 22.01
N TYR A 196 -4.84 1.34 20.80
CA TYR A 196 -3.90 2.43 20.54
C TYR A 196 -4.56 3.81 20.45
N VAL A 197 -5.87 3.87 20.27
CA VAL A 197 -6.64 5.11 20.31
C VAL A 197 -6.99 5.46 21.75
N TRP A 198 -7.37 4.47 22.56
CA TRP A 198 -7.81 4.66 23.97
C TRP A 198 -6.68 4.96 24.94
N VAL A 199 -5.51 4.33 24.75
CA VAL A 199 -4.33 4.50 25.64
C VAL A 199 -3.95 5.97 25.85
N HIS A 200 -4.25 6.83 24.88
CA HIS A 200 -3.87 8.23 24.98
C HIS A 200 -4.79 9.08 25.88
N ALA A 201 -5.99 8.62 26.25
CA ALA A 201 -6.97 9.33 27.06
C ALA A 201 -7.15 10.82 26.66
N TYR A 202 -7.08 11.12 25.37
CA TYR A 202 -7.18 12.47 24.83
C TYR A 202 -8.60 12.75 24.36
N THR A 203 -9.00 14.03 24.42
CA THR A 203 -10.19 14.45 23.69
C THR A 203 -9.99 14.22 22.19
N PRO A 204 -11.06 13.96 21.39
CA PRO A 204 -10.96 13.70 19.95
C PRO A 204 -10.15 14.75 19.18
N LYS A 205 -10.32 16.03 19.52
CA LYS A 205 -9.55 17.14 18.92
C LYS A 205 -8.07 17.06 19.24
N LYS A 206 -7.72 16.86 20.53
CA LYS A 206 -6.32 16.78 20.98
C LYS A 206 -5.64 15.58 20.38
N PHE A 207 -6.34 14.46 20.26
CA PHE A 207 -5.83 13.23 19.64
C PHE A 207 -5.46 13.47 18.16
N LEU A 208 -6.39 14.01 17.36
CA LEU A 208 -6.15 14.29 15.94
C LEU A 208 -5.00 15.28 15.73
N LEU A 209 -4.98 16.38 16.50
CA LEU A 209 -3.90 17.37 16.41
C LEU A 209 -2.55 16.77 16.77
N HIS A 210 -2.48 15.91 17.81
CA HIS A 210 -1.26 15.21 18.18
C HIS A 210 -0.78 14.27 17.07
N LYS A 211 -1.70 13.51 16.46
CA LYS A 211 -1.36 12.62 15.33
C LYS A 211 -0.85 13.41 14.12
N ILE A 212 -1.51 14.51 13.74
CA ILE A 212 -1.11 15.38 12.64
C ILE A 212 0.26 16.02 12.93
N ALA A 213 0.45 16.60 14.11
CA ALA A 213 1.71 17.24 14.47
C ALA A 213 2.89 16.26 14.44
N THR A 214 2.71 15.07 15.01
CA THR A 214 3.74 14.02 15.01
C THR A 214 4.04 13.52 13.60
N ALA A 215 3.01 13.32 12.78
CA ALA A 215 3.18 12.91 11.39
C ALA A 215 3.91 13.99 10.58
N THR A 216 3.55 15.26 10.74
CA THR A 216 4.23 16.39 10.11
C THR A 216 5.69 16.43 10.49
N GLN A 217 6.01 16.35 11.79
CA GLN A 217 7.39 16.38 12.28
C GLN A 217 8.25 15.27 11.67
N TYR A 218 7.80 14.02 11.73
CA TYR A 218 8.59 12.90 11.23
C TYR A 218 8.67 12.84 9.70
N THR A 219 7.59 13.21 9.01
CA THR A 219 7.63 13.32 7.55
C THR A 219 8.61 14.40 7.12
N SER A 220 8.59 15.56 7.78
CA SER A 220 9.53 16.65 7.48
C SER A 220 10.99 16.25 7.71
N ILE A 221 11.28 15.48 8.78
CA ILE A 221 12.62 14.95 9.03
C ILE A 221 13.07 13.99 7.91
N LEU A 222 12.18 13.11 7.46
CA LEU A 222 12.49 12.17 6.37
C LEU A 222 12.67 12.86 5.02
N VAL A 223 11.93 13.92 4.76
CA VAL A 223 12.01 14.70 3.51
C VAL A 223 13.15 15.70 3.53
N ALA A 224 13.59 16.16 4.72
CA ALA A 224 14.58 17.23 4.88
C ALA A 224 15.87 17.07 4.05
N PRO A 225 16.49 15.88 3.94
CA PRO A 225 17.71 15.73 3.13
C PRO A 225 17.46 16.06 1.65
N ILE A 226 16.31 15.62 1.10
CA ILE A 226 15.92 15.89 -0.29
C ILE A 226 15.60 17.38 -0.46
N LEU A 227 14.80 17.93 0.46
CA LEU A 227 14.39 19.32 0.45
C LEU A 227 15.60 20.24 0.43
N VAL A 228 16.56 20.03 1.35
CA VAL A 228 17.78 20.82 1.41
C VAL A 228 18.62 20.65 0.14
N GLY A 229 18.79 19.41 -0.33
CA GLY A 229 19.50 19.14 -1.57
C GLY A 229 18.90 19.90 -2.76
N LEU A 230 17.58 19.83 -2.94
CA LEU A 230 16.92 20.52 -4.06
C LEU A 230 17.00 22.05 -3.93
N LEU A 231 16.85 22.61 -2.72
CA LEU A 231 16.95 24.06 -2.52
C LEU A 231 18.37 24.59 -2.78
N VAL A 232 19.41 23.81 -2.46
CA VAL A 232 20.81 24.21 -2.67
C VAL A 232 21.21 24.12 -4.14
N PHE A 233 20.83 23.04 -4.82
CA PHE A 233 21.27 22.77 -6.20
C PHE A 233 20.33 23.34 -7.27
N TYR A 234 19.07 23.66 -6.93
CA TYR A 234 18.08 24.27 -7.82
C TYR A 234 17.45 25.53 -7.20
N PRO A 235 18.25 26.56 -6.88
CA PRO A 235 17.75 27.76 -6.19
C PRO A 235 16.70 28.54 -6.98
N ASN A 236 16.74 28.47 -8.32
CA ASN A 236 15.75 29.14 -9.17
C ASN A 236 14.35 28.52 -9.08
N GLU A 237 14.28 27.25 -8.70
CA GLU A 237 13.05 26.48 -8.63
C GLU A 237 12.52 26.32 -7.17
N PHE A 238 13.01 27.15 -6.25
CA PHE A 238 12.70 26.99 -4.82
C PHE A 238 11.19 27.03 -4.52
N HIS A 239 10.42 27.86 -5.27
CA HIS A 239 8.98 27.95 -5.04
C HIS A 239 8.29 26.64 -5.40
N ILE A 240 8.74 25.95 -6.47
CA ILE A 240 8.18 24.66 -6.89
C ILE A 240 8.51 23.60 -5.83
N VAL A 241 9.75 23.58 -5.34
CA VAL A 241 10.18 22.66 -4.27
C VAL A 241 9.33 22.83 -3.01
N LEU A 242 9.15 24.09 -2.56
CA LEU A 242 8.31 24.38 -1.38
C LEU A 242 6.83 24.06 -1.61
N LEU A 243 6.32 24.33 -2.82
CA LEU A 243 4.94 24.00 -3.18
C LEU A 243 4.69 22.49 -3.08
N PHE A 244 5.55 21.67 -3.69
CA PHE A 244 5.41 20.21 -3.61
C PHE A 244 5.58 19.67 -2.18
N PHE A 245 6.46 20.26 -1.38
CA PHE A 245 6.60 19.92 0.03
C PHE A 245 5.31 20.21 0.81
N LEU A 246 4.72 21.40 0.63
CA LEU A 246 3.46 21.77 1.29
C LEU A 246 2.29 20.89 0.84
N ILE A 247 2.17 20.63 -0.46
CA ILE A 247 1.16 19.71 -1.00
C ILE A 247 1.33 18.31 -0.39
N GLY A 248 2.56 17.82 -0.28
CA GLY A 248 2.83 16.53 0.35
C GLY A 248 2.37 16.47 1.82
N LEU A 249 2.60 17.54 2.60
CA LEU A 249 2.09 17.64 3.97
C LEU A 249 0.56 17.68 4.02
N LEU A 250 -0.10 18.40 3.11
CA LEU A 250 -1.56 18.43 3.02
C LEU A 250 -2.12 17.03 2.72
N PHE A 251 -1.46 16.24 1.87
CA PHE A 251 -1.84 14.84 1.64
C PHE A 251 -1.72 14.01 2.92
N VAL A 252 -0.62 14.16 3.67
CA VAL A 252 -0.42 13.44 4.94
C VAL A 252 -1.53 13.80 5.94
N TRP A 253 -1.90 15.08 6.06
CA TRP A 253 -3.00 15.49 6.93
C TRP A 253 -4.33 14.90 6.48
N THR A 254 -4.60 14.97 5.17
CA THR A 254 -5.86 14.47 4.61
C THR A 254 -6.02 12.97 4.82
N ILE A 255 -4.96 12.16 4.61
CA ILE A 255 -5.07 10.71 4.79
C ILE A 255 -5.27 10.33 6.25
N ILE A 256 -4.64 11.04 7.20
CA ILE A 256 -4.86 10.84 8.63
C ILE A 256 -6.33 11.12 8.97
N LEU A 257 -6.86 12.26 8.54
CA LEU A 257 -8.24 12.63 8.79
C LEU A 257 -9.23 11.67 8.11
N ALA A 258 -8.96 11.26 6.87
CA ALA A 258 -9.76 10.27 6.17
C ALA A 258 -9.77 8.92 6.89
N LYS A 259 -8.62 8.45 7.39
CA LYS A 259 -8.50 7.24 8.21
C LYS A 259 -9.44 7.31 9.43
N TYR A 260 -9.39 8.38 10.21
CA TYR A 260 -10.22 8.52 11.40
C TYR A 260 -11.68 8.87 11.11
N SER A 261 -12.00 9.36 9.93
CA SER A 261 -13.39 9.57 9.50
C SER A 261 -14.14 8.26 9.22
N ALA A 262 -13.41 7.21 8.86
CA ALA A 262 -13.94 5.87 8.61
C ALA A 262 -13.80 4.93 9.82
N TYR A 263 -12.96 5.31 10.80
CA TYR A 263 -12.62 4.49 11.96
C TYR A 263 -13.87 3.96 12.70
N PRO A 264 -13.91 2.68 13.16
CA PRO A 264 -12.83 1.69 13.18
C PRO A 264 -12.64 0.92 11.86
N ASN A 265 -13.47 1.16 10.86
CA ASN A 265 -13.39 0.51 9.56
C ASN A 265 -12.27 1.10 8.68
N GLU A 266 -11.90 0.40 7.63
CA GLU A 266 -11.03 0.94 6.58
C GLU A 266 -11.77 2.02 5.78
N MET A 267 -11.01 2.91 5.13
CA MET A 267 -11.58 3.95 4.26
C MET A 267 -12.46 3.32 3.17
N SER A 268 -13.61 3.92 2.95
CA SER A 268 -14.49 3.51 1.85
C SER A 268 -13.87 3.83 0.49
N LEU A 269 -14.27 3.08 -0.54
CA LEU A 269 -13.79 3.29 -1.90
C LEU A 269 -14.00 4.74 -2.39
N PRO A 270 -15.17 5.38 -2.18
CA PRO A 270 -15.37 6.79 -2.57
C PRO A 270 -14.37 7.76 -1.91
N GLU A 271 -14.05 7.55 -0.63
CA GLU A 271 -13.06 8.38 0.08
C GLU A 271 -11.65 8.18 -0.50
N GLY A 272 -11.29 6.94 -0.83
CA GLY A 272 -10.04 6.61 -1.53
C GLY A 272 -9.98 7.22 -2.93
N MET A 273 -11.09 7.19 -3.69
CA MET A 273 -11.17 7.82 -5.00
C MET A 273 -11.00 9.35 -4.92
N LEU A 274 -11.62 10.01 -3.94
CA LEU A 274 -11.44 11.45 -3.73
C LEU A 274 -9.98 11.80 -3.46
N LEU A 275 -9.27 11.00 -2.64
CA LEU A 275 -7.83 11.15 -2.42
C LEU A 275 -7.03 10.95 -3.71
N ALA A 276 -7.36 9.97 -4.53
CA ALA A 276 -6.69 9.75 -5.81
C ALA A 276 -6.94 10.91 -6.79
N PHE A 277 -8.16 11.44 -6.88
CA PHE A 277 -8.46 12.61 -7.70
C PHE A 277 -7.72 13.86 -7.25
N SER A 278 -7.47 14.02 -5.94
CA SER A 278 -6.73 15.18 -5.43
C SER A 278 -5.26 15.21 -5.86
N VAL A 279 -4.69 14.09 -6.33
CA VAL A 279 -3.36 14.06 -6.96
C VAL A 279 -3.33 14.89 -8.25
N TYR A 280 -4.39 14.83 -9.05
CA TYR A 280 -4.53 15.62 -10.28
C TYR A 280 -5.00 17.05 -10.01
N PHE A 281 -5.76 17.27 -8.93
CA PHE A 281 -6.28 18.58 -8.55
C PHE A 281 -6.04 18.85 -7.06
N PRO A 282 -4.81 19.23 -6.65
CA PRO A 282 -4.43 19.46 -5.26
C PRO A 282 -5.29 20.45 -4.47
N PRO A 283 -5.90 21.51 -5.07
CA PRO A 283 -6.80 22.40 -4.33
C PRO A 283 -7.98 21.70 -3.66
N LEU A 284 -8.37 20.50 -4.13
CA LEU A 284 -9.42 19.69 -3.52
C LEU A 284 -9.08 19.31 -2.06
N LEU A 285 -7.80 19.17 -1.71
CA LEU A 285 -7.35 18.91 -0.34
C LEU A 285 -7.84 19.96 0.66
N LEU A 286 -7.90 21.23 0.25
CA LEU A 286 -8.37 22.32 1.11
C LEU A 286 -9.84 22.16 1.52
N VAL A 287 -10.65 21.52 0.68
CA VAL A 287 -12.05 21.19 0.98
C VAL A 287 -12.16 19.90 1.77
N MET A 288 -11.32 18.89 1.42
CA MET A 288 -11.36 17.59 2.06
C MET A 288 -10.91 17.62 3.53
N ILE A 289 -9.91 18.44 3.86
CA ILE A 289 -9.39 18.57 5.23
C ILE A 289 -10.50 18.96 6.23
N PRO A 290 -11.23 20.08 6.08
CA PRO A 290 -12.29 20.42 7.01
C PRO A 290 -13.45 19.43 7.01
N PHE A 291 -13.77 18.83 5.86
CA PHE A 291 -14.81 17.79 5.77
C PHE A 291 -14.43 16.56 6.60
N PHE A 292 -13.27 15.95 6.35
CA PHE A 292 -12.82 14.79 7.10
C PHE A 292 -12.54 15.12 8.57
N TYR A 293 -12.07 16.31 8.89
CA TYR A 293 -11.85 16.72 10.28
C TYR A 293 -13.14 16.68 11.10
N LYS A 294 -14.22 17.29 10.60
CA LYS A 294 -15.53 17.26 11.27
C LYS A 294 -16.04 15.84 11.45
N LYS A 295 -15.96 15.02 10.40
CA LYS A 295 -16.40 13.61 10.40
C LYS A 295 -15.58 12.76 11.39
N SER A 296 -14.26 12.97 11.45
CA SER A 296 -13.36 12.26 12.36
C SER A 296 -13.66 12.58 13.83
N ILE A 297 -13.88 13.86 14.17
CA ILE A 297 -14.25 14.25 15.53
C ILE A 297 -15.55 13.56 15.94
N HIS A 298 -16.56 13.58 15.08
CA HIS A 298 -17.84 12.94 15.37
C HIS A 298 -17.70 11.44 15.61
N LYS A 299 -16.95 10.74 14.75
CA LYS A 299 -16.69 9.30 14.90
C LYS A 299 -15.89 8.96 16.14
N LEU A 300 -14.82 9.69 16.43
CA LEU A 300 -14.01 9.47 17.63
C LEU A 300 -14.79 9.79 18.91
N LYS A 301 -15.68 10.78 18.88
CA LYS A 301 -16.54 11.09 20.03
C LYS A 301 -17.49 9.94 20.35
N MET A 302 -18.18 9.37 19.36
CA MET A 302 -19.03 8.19 19.56
C MET A 302 -18.28 7.02 20.17
N LEU A 303 -17.04 6.78 19.74
CA LEU A 303 -16.24 5.64 20.24
C LEU A 303 -15.65 5.86 21.64
N LEU A 304 -15.46 7.11 22.06
CA LEU A 304 -14.89 7.45 23.37
C LEU A 304 -15.98 7.70 24.42
N ASP A 305 -17.18 8.17 24.01
CA ASP A 305 -18.33 8.42 24.89
C ASP A 305 -19.15 7.14 25.17
N ASP A 306 -19.10 6.08 24.32
CA ASP A 306 -19.79 4.79 24.55
C ASP A 306 -19.19 3.95 25.69
N GLN A 307 -18.27 4.51 26.48
CA GLN A 307 -17.54 3.81 27.57
C GLN A 307 -17.81 4.39 28.98
N ASP A 308 -18.61 5.45 29.10
CA ASP A 308 -19.14 5.94 30.38
C ASP A 308 -20.56 5.38 30.59
#